data_79294ba545ad72bf11715047dfba7205
#
_entry.id   79294ba545ad72bf11715047dfba7205
#
_cell.length_a   1.000
_cell.length_b   1.000
_cell.length_c   1.000
_cell.angle_alpha   90.00
_cell.angle_beta   90.00
_cell.angle_gamma   90.00
#
_symmetry.space_group_name_H-M   'P 1'
#
loop_
_entity.id
_entity.type
_entity.pdbx_description
1 polymer ?
#
loop_
_entity_poly.entity_id
_entity_poly.type
_entity_poly.pdbx_seq_one_letter_code
_entity_poly.pdbx_strand_id
1 'polypeptide(L)'
;MERIQKGQYVQVDFEEAIASIEQVHDSLDSYVDFLLNKDEGRRYLEAEGLSVEELQSHLNKIKEIILSYTASIVEIIDGNVHWDQIGEKLSGFVNWLQSELQGQNEVDLFTLNFDLLLETILLRIVGTDDFTDFHVKRGTHEGSDKFNFDPQQTLLDFGVRRVRLHHLHGSLSSFKRLSDGRIFKLRAEDIRLDDLYKNMDTKELFPSIITGGFKSKKVQRLPFSYYYGKFKEKMVDPNNLCEELYILGYSFRDEHINDAISERLKIGRGKNGVPLKRFVIVDYKTDEEQQEKFIHDVNTALELGKKTRLKREDGIFIFTGVDSIEEIIQVKS
;
A
#
# COMPACT_ATOMS: atom_id res chain seq x y z
N MET A 1 -2.03 7.48 17.66
CA MET A 1 -1.83 8.93 17.86
C MET A 1 -2.88 9.44 18.83
N GLU A 2 -2.50 10.24 19.81
CA GLU A 2 -3.44 10.75 20.80
C GLU A 2 -3.79 12.21 20.50
N ARG A 3 -5.05 12.52 20.56
CA ARG A 3 -5.59 13.88 20.39
C ARG A 3 -6.27 14.31 21.69
N ILE A 4 -5.94 15.51 22.17
CA ILE A 4 -6.65 16.11 23.30
C ILE A 4 -7.96 16.73 22.80
N GLN A 5 -9.08 16.13 23.17
CA GLN A 5 -10.40 16.68 22.91
C GLN A 5 -11.13 16.86 24.25
N LYS A 6 -11.41 18.11 24.63
CA LYS A 6 -12.07 18.46 25.92
C LYS A 6 -11.39 17.86 27.15
N GLY A 7 -10.02 17.84 27.17
CA GLY A 7 -9.25 17.30 28.28
C GLY A 7 -9.18 15.78 28.37
N GLN A 8 -9.68 15.06 27.37
CA GLN A 8 -9.52 13.59 27.26
C GLN A 8 -8.66 13.23 26.06
N TYR A 9 -7.77 12.23 26.23
CA TYR A 9 -7.01 11.66 25.12
C TYR A 9 -7.91 10.73 24.33
N VAL A 10 -8.06 11.00 23.03
CA VAL A 10 -8.79 10.15 22.10
C VAL A 10 -7.80 9.55 21.11
N GLN A 11 -7.79 8.24 21.00
CA GLN A 11 -7.01 7.55 19.98
C GLN A 11 -7.60 7.87 18.61
N VAL A 12 -6.82 8.52 17.75
CA VAL A 12 -7.21 8.88 16.38
C VAL A 12 -6.43 8.02 15.40
N ASP A 13 -7.15 7.46 14.42
CA ASP A 13 -6.54 6.80 13.28
C ASP A 13 -5.65 7.82 12.53
N PHE A 14 -4.40 7.48 12.28
CA PHE A 14 -3.46 8.41 11.64
C PHE A 14 -3.86 8.73 10.19
N GLU A 15 -4.49 7.79 9.48
CA GLU A 15 -4.98 8.01 8.12
C GLU A 15 -6.10 9.05 8.11
N GLU A 16 -7.02 9.01 9.09
CA GLU A 16 -8.09 10.00 9.24
C GLU A 16 -7.53 11.39 9.59
N ALA A 17 -6.51 11.44 10.45
CA ALA A 17 -5.88 12.69 10.84
C ALA A 17 -5.17 13.38 9.65
N ILE A 18 -4.46 12.61 8.82
CA ILE A 18 -3.74 13.16 7.67
C ILE A 18 -4.70 13.48 6.50
N ALA A 19 -5.80 12.73 6.36
CA ALA A 19 -6.76 12.91 5.28
C ALA A 19 -7.30 14.34 5.20
N SER A 20 -7.59 14.94 6.35
CA SER A 20 -8.09 16.31 6.42
C SER A 20 -7.05 17.33 5.93
N ILE A 21 -5.78 17.13 6.25
CA ILE A 21 -4.68 18.03 5.83
C ILE A 21 -4.42 17.85 4.34
N GLU A 22 -4.42 16.61 3.83
CA GLU A 22 -4.26 16.33 2.41
C GLU A 22 -5.40 16.90 1.56
N GLN A 23 -6.64 16.87 2.08
CA GLN A 23 -7.77 17.47 1.38
C GLN A 23 -7.61 18.98 1.22
N VAL A 24 -7.11 19.66 2.23
CA VAL A 24 -6.80 21.10 2.16
C VAL A 24 -5.69 21.34 1.15
N HIS A 25 -4.62 20.52 1.18
CA HIS A 25 -3.53 20.59 0.23
C HIS A 25 -4.01 20.45 -1.23
N ASP A 26 -4.77 19.38 -1.52
CA ASP A 26 -5.25 19.08 -2.88
C ASP A 26 -6.22 20.16 -3.39
N SER A 27 -7.04 20.72 -2.50
CA SER A 27 -7.95 21.82 -2.83
C SER A 27 -7.18 23.10 -3.18
N LEU A 28 -6.16 23.43 -2.38
CA LEU A 28 -5.31 24.59 -2.61
C LEU A 28 -4.44 24.42 -3.85
N ASP A 29 -3.87 23.23 -4.08
CA ASP A 29 -3.06 22.91 -5.26
C ASP A 29 -3.90 23.05 -6.54
N SER A 30 -5.13 22.54 -6.54
CA SER A 30 -6.08 22.68 -7.65
C SER A 30 -6.47 24.15 -7.90
N TYR A 31 -6.62 24.92 -6.83
CA TYR A 31 -6.92 26.34 -6.94
C TYR A 31 -5.73 27.13 -7.52
N VAL A 32 -4.52 26.86 -7.06
CA VAL A 32 -3.29 27.48 -7.60
C VAL A 32 -3.10 27.09 -9.07
N ASP A 33 -3.32 25.81 -9.43
CA ASP A 33 -3.25 25.35 -10.82
C ASP A 33 -4.26 26.08 -11.71
N PHE A 34 -5.51 26.25 -11.26
CA PHE A 34 -6.52 27.04 -11.97
C PHE A 34 -6.07 28.48 -12.19
N LEU A 35 -5.57 29.14 -11.14
CA LEU A 35 -5.13 30.53 -11.22
C LEU A 35 -3.97 30.75 -12.20
N LEU A 36 -3.03 29.78 -12.25
CA LEU A 36 -1.81 29.89 -13.07
C LEU A 36 -2.02 29.44 -14.53
N ASN A 37 -2.80 28.37 -14.73
CA ASN A 37 -2.84 27.66 -16.01
C ASN A 37 -4.13 27.85 -16.82
N LYS A 38 -5.15 28.55 -16.26
CA LYS A 38 -6.39 28.90 -16.99
C LYS A 38 -6.48 30.37 -17.20
N ASP A 39 -6.99 30.77 -18.39
CA ASP A 39 -7.11 32.19 -18.76
C ASP A 39 -8.03 32.98 -17.82
N GLU A 40 -9.13 32.34 -17.39
CA GLU A 40 -10.06 32.92 -16.40
C GLU A 40 -9.39 33.12 -15.06
N GLY A 41 -8.56 32.16 -14.63
CA GLY A 41 -7.81 32.23 -13.39
C GLY A 41 -6.79 33.37 -13.41
N ARG A 42 -6.04 33.52 -14.49
CA ARG A 42 -5.07 34.62 -14.65
C ARG A 42 -5.75 36.01 -14.61
N ARG A 43 -6.88 36.15 -15.28
CA ARG A 43 -7.67 37.39 -15.23
C ARG A 43 -8.18 37.73 -13.84
N TYR A 44 -8.59 36.67 -13.10
CA TYR A 44 -9.02 36.83 -11.73
C TYR A 44 -7.86 37.26 -10.81
N LEU A 45 -6.68 36.65 -10.96
CA LEU A 45 -5.46 37.05 -10.24
C LEU A 45 -5.13 38.54 -10.42
N GLU A 46 -5.13 39.00 -11.67
CA GLU A 46 -4.86 40.37 -12.02
C GLU A 46 -5.91 41.35 -11.44
N ALA A 47 -7.19 40.99 -11.51
CA ALA A 47 -8.30 41.80 -11.01
C ALA A 47 -8.31 41.94 -9.48
N GLU A 48 -7.99 40.86 -8.75
CA GLU A 48 -8.03 40.85 -7.30
C GLU A 48 -6.69 41.19 -6.64
N GLY A 49 -5.63 41.35 -7.44
CA GLY A 49 -4.27 41.65 -6.93
C GLY A 49 -3.71 40.58 -5.99
N LEU A 50 -4.08 39.30 -6.22
CA LEU A 50 -3.62 38.17 -5.40
C LEU A 50 -2.15 37.84 -5.69
N SER A 51 -1.36 37.63 -4.66
CA SER A 51 0.03 37.19 -4.79
C SER A 51 0.08 35.67 -4.97
N VAL A 52 0.61 35.22 -6.13
CA VAL A 52 0.89 33.81 -6.41
C VAL A 52 1.92 33.26 -5.43
N GLU A 53 2.91 34.09 -5.07
CA GLU A 53 3.97 33.73 -4.15
C GLU A 53 3.43 33.41 -2.74
N GLU A 54 2.45 34.15 -2.26
CA GLU A 54 1.79 33.88 -0.97
C GLU A 54 1.03 32.55 -1.00
N LEU A 55 0.24 32.30 -2.06
CA LEU A 55 -0.46 31.04 -2.23
C LEU A 55 0.50 29.84 -2.29
N GLN A 56 1.58 29.98 -3.06
CA GLN A 56 2.62 28.95 -3.16
C GLN A 56 3.32 28.73 -1.80
N SER A 57 3.55 29.81 -1.05
CA SER A 57 4.11 29.71 0.32
C SER A 57 3.20 28.93 1.28
N HIS A 58 1.89 29.17 1.21
CA HIS A 58 0.92 28.41 1.99
C HIS A 58 0.88 26.93 1.61
N LEU A 59 0.90 26.62 0.30
CA LEU A 59 0.96 25.26 -0.21
C LEU A 59 2.22 24.53 0.32
N ASN A 60 3.38 25.19 0.28
CA ASN A 60 4.62 24.61 0.80
C ASN A 60 4.55 24.34 2.29
N LYS A 61 3.98 25.26 3.10
CA LYS A 61 3.79 25.04 4.53
C LYS A 61 2.89 23.82 4.83
N ILE A 62 1.84 23.61 4.04
CA ILE A 62 0.98 22.41 4.19
C ILE A 62 1.77 21.15 3.86
N LYS A 63 2.58 21.16 2.79
CA LYS A 63 3.50 20.05 2.46
C LYS A 63 4.46 19.75 3.60
N GLU A 64 5.06 20.76 4.22
CA GLU A 64 5.94 20.59 5.37
C GLU A 64 5.22 19.95 6.57
N ILE A 65 3.96 20.32 6.83
CA ILE A 65 3.14 19.70 7.89
C ILE A 65 2.90 18.23 7.58
N ILE A 66 2.50 17.88 6.34
CA ILE A 66 2.29 16.49 5.92
C ILE A 66 3.56 15.68 6.09
N LEU A 67 4.71 16.21 5.69
CA LEU A 67 6.01 15.54 5.82
C LEU A 67 6.44 15.38 7.27
N SER A 68 6.29 16.42 8.10
CA SER A 68 6.59 16.33 9.53
C SER A 68 5.75 15.25 10.23
N TYR A 69 4.48 15.16 9.84
CA TYR A 69 3.58 14.13 10.35
C TYR A 69 4.02 12.73 9.89
N THR A 70 4.34 12.59 8.61
CA THR A 70 4.85 11.34 8.06
C THR A 70 6.17 10.93 8.70
N ALA A 71 7.10 11.88 8.93
CA ALA A 71 8.35 11.63 9.61
C ALA A 71 8.16 11.07 11.04
N SER A 72 7.16 11.59 11.77
CA SER A 72 6.84 11.07 13.11
C SER A 72 6.33 9.63 13.07
N ILE A 73 5.59 9.25 12.02
CA ILE A 73 5.13 7.88 11.81
C ILE A 73 6.31 6.97 11.44
N VAL A 74 7.19 7.44 10.55
CA VAL A 74 8.41 6.71 10.14
C VAL A 74 9.28 6.41 11.36
N GLU A 75 9.50 7.39 12.26
CA GLU A 75 10.28 7.20 13.47
C GLU A 75 9.72 6.08 14.37
N ILE A 76 8.40 6.00 14.49
CA ILE A 76 7.73 4.94 15.27
C ILE A 76 7.89 3.57 14.58
N ILE A 77 7.73 3.51 13.26
CA ILE A 77 7.77 2.26 12.49
C ILE A 77 9.21 1.75 12.41
N ASP A 78 10.18 2.60 12.06
CA ASP A 78 11.58 2.22 11.87
C ASP A 78 12.21 1.72 13.18
N GLY A 79 11.83 2.31 14.31
CA GLY A 79 12.25 1.85 15.63
C GLY A 79 11.73 0.46 16.03
N ASN A 80 10.77 -0.10 15.29
CA ASN A 80 10.11 -1.38 15.59
C ASN A 80 10.41 -2.50 14.58
N VAL A 81 11.11 -2.23 13.48
CA VAL A 81 11.41 -3.23 12.42
C VAL A 81 12.84 -3.73 12.55
N HIS A 82 13.10 -4.61 13.54
CA HIS A 82 14.36 -5.34 13.66
C HIS A 82 14.15 -6.81 13.32
N TRP A 83 15.03 -7.36 12.46
CA TRP A 83 14.91 -8.75 12.01
C TRP A 83 14.81 -9.77 13.16
N ASP A 84 15.56 -9.59 14.22
CA ASP A 84 15.53 -10.48 15.37
C ASP A 84 14.14 -10.53 16.02
N GLN A 85 13.46 -9.39 16.09
CA GLN A 85 12.08 -9.33 16.61
C GLN A 85 11.06 -9.91 15.59
N ILE A 86 11.30 -9.75 14.30
CA ILE A 86 10.46 -10.35 13.24
C ILE A 86 10.54 -11.88 13.34
N GLY A 87 11.77 -12.42 13.45
CA GLY A 87 11.99 -13.86 13.55
C GLY A 87 11.33 -14.50 14.77
N GLU A 88 11.26 -13.78 15.90
CA GLU A 88 10.58 -14.29 17.10
C GLU A 88 9.05 -14.19 17.03
N LYS A 89 8.52 -13.07 16.50
CA LYS A 89 7.08 -12.76 16.57
C LYS A 89 6.28 -13.25 15.35
N LEU A 90 6.95 -13.49 14.23
CA LEU A 90 6.33 -13.85 12.96
C LEU A 90 6.93 -15.10 12.34
N SER A 91 7.51 -15.98 13.15
CA SER A 91 8.19 -17.19 12.66
C SER A 91 7.25 -18.10 11.85
N GLY A 92 6.03 -18.32 12.30
CA GLY A 92 5.03 -19.10 11.58
C GLY A 92 4.62 -18.49 10.26
N PHE A 93 4.46 -17.15 10.21
CA PHE A 93 4.20 -16.44 8.97
C PHE A 93 5.38 -16.53 7.99
N VAL A 94 6.60 -16.33 8.48
CA VAL A 94 7.82 -16.39 7.65
C VAL A 94 8.00 -17.79 7.07
N ASN A 95 7.83 -18.85 7.88
CA ASN A 95 7.94 -20.24 7.45
C ASN A 95 6.86 -20.58 6.39
N TRP A 96 5.62 -20.21 6.66
CA TRP A 96 4.54 -20.38 5.69
C TRP A 96 4.84 -19.66 4.38
N LEU A 97 5.20 -18.37 4.41
CA LEU A 97 5.52 -17.60 3.23
C LEU A 97 6.70 -18.23 2.46
N GLN A 98 7.74 -18.67 3.16
CA GLN A 98 8.87 -19.35 2.54
C GLN A 98 8.44 -20.64 1.84
N SER A 99 7.54 -21.42 2.43
CA SER A 99 7.01 -22.64 1.82
C SER A 99 6.22 -22.36 0.54
N GLU A 100 5.37 -21.32 0.54
CA GLU A 100 4.61 -20.88 -0.64
C GLU A 100 5.53 -20.39 -1.77
N LEU A 101 6.65 -19.73 -1.41
CA LEU A 101 7.62 -19.19 -2.36
C LEU A 101 8.62 -20.23 -2.89
N GLN A 102 8.77 -21.39 -2.26
CA GLN A 102 9.65 -22.48 -2.73
C GLN A 102 9.13 -23.20 -3.97
N GLY A 103 7.84 -23.06 -4.27
CA GLY A 103 7.21 -23.65 -5.46
C GLY A 103 7.73 -23.05 -6.76
N GLN A 104 7.29 -23.63 -7.90
CA GLN A 104 7.57 -23.12 -9.24
C GLN A 104 6.57 -22.05 -9.71
N ASN A 105 5.58 -21.71 -8.88
CA ASN A 105 4.52 -20.80 -9.23
C ASN A 105 4.96 -19.34 -9.12
N GLU A 106 4.36 -18.48 -9.94
CA GLU A 106 4.46 -17.04 -9.77
C GLU A 106 3.61 -16.61 -8.57
N VAL A 107 4.18 -15.78 -7.70
CA VAL A 107 3.52 -15.24 -6.53
C VAL A 107 3.51 -13.72 -6.60
N ASP A 108 2.32 -13.15 -6.64
CA ASP A 108 2.11 -11.72 -6.55
C ASP A 108 1.66 -11.35 -5.13
N LEU A 109 2.45 -10.53 -4.45
CA LEU A 109 2.14 -9.99 -3.14
C LEU A 109 1.68 -8.55 -3.32
N PHE A 110 0.52 -8.23 -2.78
CA PHE A 110 -0.04 -6.88 -2.80
C PHE A 110 -0.13 -6.36 -1.37
N THR A 111 0.56 -5.26 -1.08
CA THR A 111 0.51 -4.64 0.24
C THR A 111 -0.13 -3.26 0.19
N LEU A 112 -0.97 -2.99 1.18
CA LEU A 112 -1.52 -1.67 1.48
C LEU A 112 -0.68 -0.95 2.53
N ASN A 113 0.19 -1.69 3.22
CA ASN A 113 1.13 -1.12 4.18
C ASN A 113 2.29 -0.46 3.42
N PHE A 114 2.68 0.70 3.88
CA PHE A 114 3.82 1.44 3.33
C PHE A 114 5.12 1.22 4.12
N ASP A 115 5.08 0.45 5.23
CA ASP A 115 6.27 0.01 5.95
C ASP A 115 7.14 -0.96 5.12
N LEU A 116 8.35 -1.23 5.62
CA LEU A 116 9.32 -2.09 4.94
C LEU A 116 9.32 -3.54 5.46
N LEU A 117 8.38 -3.94 6.30
CA LEU A 117 8.36 -5.24 6.96
C LEU A 117 8.33 -6.39 5.94
N LEU A 118 7.34 -6.38 5.05
CA LEU A 118 7.17 -7.44 4.06
C LEU A 118 8.35 -7.50 3.09
N GLU A 119 8.87 -6.34 2.65
CA GLU A 119 10.05 -6.26 1.80
C GLU A 119 11.29 -6.84 2.51
N THR A 120 11.50 -6.50 3.78
CA THR A 120 12.61 -7.03 4.59
C THR A 120 12.53 -8.55 4.70
N ILE A 121 11.34 -9.10 4.94
CA ILE A 121 11.11 -10.54 4.98
C ILE A 121 11.45 -11.16 3.62
N LEU A 122 10.94 -10.63 2.52
CA LEU A 122 11.17 -11.17 1.17
C LEU A 122 12.65 -11.15 0.79
N LEU A 123 13.35 -10.05 1.03
CA LEU A 123 14.80 -9.97 0.77
C LEU A 123 15.58 -11.02 1.56
N ARG A 124 15.12 -11.37 2.75
CA ARG A 124 15.79 -12.38 3.59
C ARG A 124 15.53 -13.81 3.13
N ILE A 125 14.30 -14.14 2.72
CA ILE A 125 13.92 -15.53 2.40
C ILE A 125 14.12 -15.88 0.92
N VAL A 126 14.03 -14.92 0.01
CA VAL A 126 14.12 -15.12 -1.44
C VAL A 126 15.39 -14.52 -2.02
N GLY A 127 15.91 -13.44 -1.44
CA GLY A 127 17.02 -12.67 -1.97
C GLY A 127 16.62 -11.78 -3.14
N THR A 128 17.62 -11.16 -3.78
CA THR A 128 17.42 -10.19 -4.87
C THR A 128 17.22 -10.82 -6.25
N ASP A 129 17.53 -12.11 -6.42
CA ASP A 129 17.57 -12.74 -7.74
C ASP A 129 16.17 -13.16 -8.24
N ASP A 130 15.30 -13.58 -7.33
CA ASP A 130 13.93 -14.04 -7.68
C ASP A 130 12.82 -13.09 -7.21
N PHE A 131 13.20 -11.96 -6.60
CA PHE A 131 12.28 -10.94 -6.06
C PHE A 131 12.35 -9.64 -6.85
N THR A 132 11.21 -9.01 -7.09
CA THR A 132 11.12 -7.64 -7.62
C THR A 132 9.98 -6.84 -7.00
N ASP A 133 10.22 -5.56 -6.80
CA ASP A 133 9.23 -4.52 -6.52
C ASP A 133 9.14 -3.48 -7.65
N PHE A 134 9.66 -3.84 -8.83
CA PHE A 134 9.69 -3.01 -10.04
C PHE A 134 10.59 -1.77 -9.96
N HIS A 135 11.50 -1.72 -9.01
CA HIS A 135 12.54 -0.71 -8.95
C HIS A 135 13.88 -1.30 -9.38
N VAL A 136 14.52 -0.67 -10.37
CA VAL A 136 15.78 -1.15 -10.96
C VAL A 136 16.87 -0.11 -10.85
N LYS A 137 18.10 -0.56 -10.61
CA LYS A 137 19.29 0.29 -10.62
C LYS A 137 19.67 0.58 -12.07
N ARG A 138 19.58 1.84 -12.49
CA ARG A 138 20.03 2.26 -13.81
C ARG A 138 21.44 2.83 -13.74
N GLY A 139 22.34 2.26 -14.54
CA GLY A 139 23.67 2.80 -14.84
C GLY A 139 24.78 2.33 -13.92
N THR A 140 25.99 2.32 -14.50
CA THR A 140 27.25 1.96 -13.83
C THR A 140 27.95 3.16 -13.17
N HIS A 141 27.27 4.30 -13.05
CA HIS A 141 27.86 5.45 -12.36
C HIS A 141 27.92 5.18 -10.86
N GLU A 142 29.14 5.04 -10.39
CA GLU A 142 29.47 5.02 -8.96
C GLU A 142 28.79 6.23 -8.28
N GLY A 143 28.00 5.98 -7.27
CA GLY A 143 27.32 7.00 -6.46
C GLY A 143 25.81 7.15 -6.66
N SER A 144 25.16 6.33 -7.49
CA SER A 144 23.70 6.34 -7.59
C SER A 144 23.08 5.21 -6.75
N ASP A 145 22.73 5.51 -5.51
CA ASP A 145 21.99 4.59 -4.61
C ASP A 145 20.48 4.58 -4.88
N LYS A 146 20.08 5.10 -6.06
CA LYS A 146 18.67 5.24 -6.46
C LYS A 146 18.25 4.12 -7.39
N PHE A 147 17.15 3.48 -7.05
CA PHE A 147 16.47 2.50 -7.88
C PHE A 147 15.24 3.16 -8.51
N ASN A 148 15.21 3.23 -9.84
CA ASN A 148 14.09 3.87 -10.54
C ASN A 148 12.95 2.88 -10.75
N PHE A 149 11.72 3.35 -10.62
CA PHE A 149 10.53 2.57 -10.99
C PHE A 149 10.51 2.35 -12.50
N ASP A 150 10.64 1.11 -12.92
CA ASP A 150 10.65 0.70 -14.33
C ASP A 150 10.10 -0.73 -14.49
N PRO A 151 8.79 -0.89 -14.55
CA PRO A 151 8.18 -2.20 -14.68
C PRO A 151 8.51 -2.89 -16.01
N GLN A 152 8.78 -2.13 -17.08
CA GLN A 152 9.09 -2.71 -18.39
C GLN A 152 10.51 -3.26 -18.44
N GLN A 153 11.50 -2.52 -17.94
CA GLN A 153 12.88 -2.96 -17.91
C GLN A 153 13.05 -4.16 -16.97
N THR A 154 12.36 -4.17 -15.82
CA THR A 154 12.39 -5.31 -14.90
C THR A 154 11.96 -6.61 -15.59
N LEU A 155 10.98 -6.55 -16.49
CA LEU A 155 10.52 -7.72 -17.24
C LEU A 155 11.47 -8.15 -18.37
N LEU A 156 12.17 -7.20 -18.96
CA LEU A 156 13.04 -7.44 -20.12
C LEU A 156 14.45 -7.91 -19.71
N ASP A 157 15.05 -7.26 -18.69
CA ASP A 157 16.47 -7.45 -18.39
C ASP A 157 16.76 -8.65 -17.47
N PHE A 158 15.81 -9.05 -16.63
CA PHE A 158 16.02 -10.04 -15.57
C PHE A 158 15.18 -11.32 -15.73
N GLY A 159 14.44 -11.44 -16.82
CA GLY A 159 13.44 -12.48 -16.97
C GLY A 159 12.24 -12.26 -16.04
N VAL A 160 11.33 -13.23 -16.03
CA VAL A 160 10.15 -13.16 -15.14
C VAL A 160 10.60 -13.59 -13.75
N ARG A 161 10.77 -12.62 -12.84
CA ARG A 161 10.96 -12.93 -11.43
C ARG A 161 9.65 -13.46 -10.87
N ARG A 162 9.74 -14.59 -10.17
CA ARG A 162 8.55 -15.31 -9.70
C ARG A 162 7.85 -14.59 -8.54
N VAL A 163 8.60 -13.86 -7.71
CA VAL A 163 8.10 -13.18 -6.53
C VAL A 163 8.03 -11.69 -6.81
N ARG A 164 6.80 -11.16 -6.86
CA ARG A 164 6.54 -9.76 -7.20
C ARG A 164 5.80 -9.06 -6.07
N LEU A 165 6.38 -7.99 -5.55
CA LEU A 165 5.76 -7.15 -4.52
C LEU A 165 5.20 -5.87 -5.14
N HIS A 166 3.93 -5.67 -4.93
CA HIS A 166 3.18 -4.51 -5.43
C HIS A 166 2.75 -3.64 -4.25
N HIS A 167 3.31 -2.45 -4.14
CA HIS A 167 2.98 -1.48 -3.10
C HIS A 167 1.76 -0.64 -3.51
N LEU A 168 0.55 -1.13 -3.25
CA LEU A 168 -0.70 -0.48 -3.67
C LEU A 168 -0.86 0.94 -3.11
N HIS A 169 -0.35 1.18 -1.91
CA HIS A 169 -0.34 2.49 -1.27
C HIS A 169 1.07 3.11 -1.17
N GLY A 170 2.06 2.54 -1.87
CA GLY A 170 3.44 3.02 -1.87
C GLY A 170 4.30 2.43 -0.77
N SER A 171 5.50 2.98 -0.62
CA SER A 171 6.50 2.55 0.37
C SER A 171 7.22 3.75 0.95
N LEU A 172 7.58 3.67 2.23
CA LEU A 172 8.36 4.71 2.92
C LEU A 172 9.74 4.96 2.30
N SER A 173 10.26 4.01 1.53
CA SER A 173 11.52 4.17 0.79
C SER A 173 11.35 4.74 -0.62
N SER A 174 10.11 4.97 -1.10
CA SER A 174 9.80 5.45 -2.43
C SER A 174 9.49 6.94 -2.46
N PHE A 175 10.11 7.67 -3.41
CA PHE A 175 10.00 9.11 -3.54
C PHE A 175 9.72 9.51 -4.97
N LYS A 176 8.99 10.63 -5.13
CA LYS A 176 8.78 11.31 -6.39
C LYS A 176 9.66 12.55 -6.44
N ARG A 177 10.48 12.69 -7.50
CA ARG A 177 11.18 13.92 -7.79
C ARG A 177 10.20 14.90 -8.44
N LEU A 178 10.10 16.11 -7.89
CA LEU A 178 9.13 17.09 -8.36
C LEU A 178 9.52 17.75 -9.68
N SER A 179 10.83 17.86 -9.99
CA SER A 179 11.32 18.49 -11.21
C SER A 179 10.98 17.72 -12.51
N ASP A 180 10.93 16.39 -12.47
CA ASP A 180 10.71 15.54 -13.64
C ASP A 180 9.65 14.45 -13.43
N GLY A 181 9.05 14.38 -12.24
CA GLY A 181 8.01 13.43 -11.89
C GLY A 181 8.48 11.99 -11.74
N ARG A 182 9.78 11.73 -11.82
CA ARG A 182 10.34 10.37 -11.70
C ARG A 182 10.15 9.82 -10.30
N ILE A 183 9.81 8.54 -10.27
CA ILE A 183 9.68 7.76 -9.03
C ILE A 183 10.91 6.90 -8.88
N PHE A 184 11.49 6.94 -7.70
CA PHE A 184 12.67 6.17 -7.35
C PHE A 184 12.59 5.71 -5.89
N LYS A 185 13.39 4.70 -5.58
CA LYS A 185 13.54 4.13 -4.27
C LYS A 185 14.96 4.33 -3.75
N LEU A 186 15.09 4.56 -2.46
CA LEU A 186 16.37 4.61 -1.76
C LEU A 186 16.60 3.28 -1.05
N ARG A 187 17.86 2.85 -0.96
CA ARG A 187 18.22 1.71 -0.13
C ARG A 187 18.01 2.04 1.34
N ALA A 188 17.24 1.23 2.01
CA ALA A 188 17.03 1.38 3.45
C ALA A 188 18.31 1.13 4.28
N GLU A 189 19.25 0.35 3.75
CA GLU A 189 20.53 0.04 4.41
C GLU A 189 21.49 1.24 4.50
N ASP A 190 21.38 2.19 3.57
CA ASP A 190 22.32 3.30 3.42
C ASP A 190 21.80 4.59 4.04
N ILE A 191 20.53 4.67 4.40
CA ILE A 191 19.88 5.89 4.86
C ILE A 191 18.90 5.56 5.97
N ARG A 192 19.06 6.24 7.10
CA ARG A 192 18.03 6.25 8.13
C ARG A 192 16.83 7.03 7.59
N LEU A 193 15.70 6.36 7.44
CA LEU A 193 14.50 6.95 6.88
C LEU A 193 14.00 8.14 7.71
N ASP A 194 14.07 8.05 9.04
CA ASP A 194 13.69 9.14 9.94
C ASP A 194 14.50 10.42 9.70
N ASP A 195 15.83 10.28 9.54
CA ASP A 195 16.71 11.41 9.23
C ASP A 195 16.43 12.00 7.85
N LEU A 196 16.15 11.14 6.86
CA LEU A 196 15.78 11.54 5.51
C LEU A 196 14.49 12.38 5.53
N TYR A 197 13.45 11.88 6.18
CA TYR A 197 12.16 12.58 6.23
C TYR A 197 12.24 13.90 6.99
N LYS A 198 13.04 13.98 8.06
CA LYS A 198 13.26 15.22 8.82
C LYS A 198 14.01 16.30 8.03
N ASN A 199 14.89 15.88 7.10
CA ASN A 199 15.77 16.79 6.35
C ASN A 199 15.42 16.89 4.86
N MET A 200 14.28 16.35 4.43
CA MET A 200 13.87 16.33 3.04
C MET A 200 13.54 17.74 2.52
N ASP A 201 14.12 18.11 1.38
CA ASP A 201 13.68 19.32 0.66
C ASP A 201 12.35 19.07 -0.04
N THR A 202 11.31 19.66 0.52
CA THR A 202 9.92 19.55 0.02
C THR A 202 9.72 20.15 -1.39
N LYS A 203 10.68 20.95 -1.86
CA LYS A 203 10.66 21.53 -3.22
C LYS A 203 11.22 20.56 -4.27
N GLU A 204 12.02 19.60 -3.84
CA GLU A 204 12.66 18.65 -4.74
C GLU A 204 12.03 17.26 -4.70
N LEU A 205 11.70 16.79 -3.50
CA LEU A 205 11.25 15.42 -3.26
C LEU A 205 9.93 15.38 -2.49
N PHE A 206 9.12 14.38 -2.80
CA PHE A 206 7.92 14.07 -2.04
C PHE A 206 7.77 12.55 -1.89
N PRO A 207 7.33 12.05 -0.73
CA PRO A 207 7.09 10.63 -0.53
C PRO A 207 6.07 10.09 -1.53
N SER A 208 6.36 8.91 -2.11
CA SER A 208 5.42 8.23 -3.02
C SER A 208 4.57 7.24 -2.22
N ILE A 209 3.69 7.79 -1.38
CA ILE A 209 2.74 7.03 -0.55
C ILE A 209 1.33 7.57 -0.74
N ILE A 210 0.34 6.69 -0.54
CA ILE A 210 -1.09 7.05 -0.46
C ILE A 210 -1.51 6.97 0.99
N THR A 211 -1.81 8.13 1.55
CA THR A 211 -2.37 8.29 2.90
C THR A 211 -3.71 9.01 2.80
N GLY A 212 -4.54 8.91 3.82
CA GLY A 212 -5.75 9.71 3.94
C GLY A 212 -6.86 9.43 2.92
N GLY A 213 -7.59 10.48 2.55
CA GLY A 213 -8.78 10.39 1.69
C GLY A 213 -8.50 10.35 0.19
N PHE A 214 -9.58 10.15 -0.60
CA PHE A 214 -9.54 10.12 -2.08
C PHE A 214 -8.58 9.08 -2.68
N LYS A 215 -8.37 7.95 -2.00
CA LYS A 215 -7.47 6.88 -2.45
C LYS A 215 -7.76 6.46 -3.90
N SER A 216 -9.03 6.36 -4.30
CA SER A 216 -9.46 6.01 -5.67
C SER A 216 -8.94 6.96 -6.76
N LYS A 217 -8.71 8.24 -6.45
CA LYS A 217 -8.06 9.19 -7.38
C LYS A 217 -6.53 9.07 -7.37
N LYS A 218 -5.95 8.84 -6.19
CA LYS A 218 -4.50 8.73 -6.03
C LYS A 218 -3.94 7.49 -6.71
N VAL A 219 -4.67 6.37 -6.69
CA VAL A 219 -4.27 5.11 -7.38
C VAL A 219 -4.23 5.23 -8.91
N GLN A 220 -4.75 6.31 -9.51
CA GLN A 220 -4.68 6.53 -10.95
C GLN A 220 -3.33 7.07 -11.44
N ARG A 221 -2.43 7.44 -10.54
CA ARG A 221 -1.10 7.96 -10.86
C ARG A 221 -0.03 6.88 -10.71
N LEU A 222 1.04 6.93 -11.50
CA LEU A 222 2.21 6.06 -11.31
C LEU A 222 2.88 6.33 -9.94
N PRO A 223 3.39 5.30 -9.30
CA PRO A 223 3.44 3.87 -9.65
C PRO A 223 2.15 3.11 -9.31
N PHE A 224 1.23 3.73 -8.57
CA PHE A 224 0.03 3.09 -8.01
C PHE A 224 -0.89 2.54 -9.09
N SER A 225 -1.08 3.27 -10.20
CA SER A 225 -1.92 2.81 -11.32
C SER A 225 -1.39 1.51 -11.95
N TYR A 226 -0.07 1.32 -11.98
CA TYR A 226 0.52 0.06 -12.41
C TYR A 226 0.23 -1.06 -11.41
N TYR A 227 0.52 -0.85 -10.13
CA TYR A 227 0.29 -1.85 -9.08
C TYR A 227 -1.18 -2.25 -8.97
N TYR A 228 -2.07 -1.26 -8.97
CA TYR A 228 -3.50 -1.52 -8.94
C TYR A 228 -4.00 -2.22 -10.21
N GLY A 229 -3.45 -1.84 -11.37
CA GLY A 229 -3.72 -2.52 -12.64
C GLY A 229 -3.36 -4.01 -12.58
N LYS A 230 -2.20 -4.35 -11.98
CA LYS A 230 -1.78 -5.75 -11.77
C LYS A 230 -2.66 -6.48 -10.76
N PHE A 231 -3.06 -5.82 -9.68
CA PHE A 231 -4.03 -6.38 -8.74
C PHE A 231 -5.35 -6.71 -9.43
N LYS A 232 -5.91 -5.75 -10.18
CA LYS A 232 -7.15 -5.93 -10.91
C LYS A 232 -7.04 -7.03 -11.97
N GLU A 233 -5.92 -7.12 -12.69
CA GLU A 233 -5.64 -8.18 -13.66
C GLU A 233 -5.77 -9.57 -13.01
N LYS A 234 -5.16 -9.78 -11.82
CA LYS A 234 -5.26 -11.05 -11.08
C LYS A 234 -6.67 -11.35 -10.56
N MET A 235 -7.49 -10.34 -10.35
CA MET A 235 -8.85 -10.52 -9.85
C MET A 235 -9.87 -10.76 -10.97
N VAL A 236 -9.71 -10.14 -12.16
CA VAL A 236 -10.80 -10.09 -13.15
C VAL A 236 -10.43 -10.51 -14.57
N ASP A 237 -9.14 -10.57 -14.94
CA ASP A 237 -8.75 -11.00 -16.29
C ASP A 237 -8.84 -12.52 -16.41
N PRO A 238 -9.71 -13.06 -17.29
CA PRO A 238 -9.88 -14.50 -17.44
C PRO A 238 -8.60 -15.28 -17.78
N ASN A 239 -7.59 -14.62 -18.36
CA ASN A 239 -6.32 -15.24 -18.74
C ASN A 239 -5.29 -15.23 -17.59
N ASN A 240 -5.52 -14.43 -16.55
CA ASN A 240 -4.55 -14.19 -15.48
C ASN A 240 -5.16 -14.32 -14.08
N LEU A 241 -6.35 -14.92 -13.94
CA LEU A 241 -7.02 -15.06 -12.65
C LEU A 241 -6.14 -15.80 -11.64
N CYS A 242 -6.06 -15.24 -10.42
CA CYS A 242 -5.43 -15.96 -9.32
C CYS A 242 -6.23 -17.22 -8.98
N GLU A 243 -5.54 -18.32 -8.74
CA GLU A 243 -6.15 -19.59 -8.33
C GLU A 243 -6.32 -19.68 -6.81
N GLU A 244 -5.44 -19.03 -6.06
CA GLU A 244 -5.48 -18.95 -4.61
C GLU A 244 -5.42 -17.48 -4.17
N LEU A 245 -6.15 -17.13 -3.14
CA LEU A 245 -6.21 -15.78 -2.59
C LEU A 245 -6.14 -15.83 -1.06
N TYR A 246 -5.10 -15.21 -0.53
CA TYR A 246 -4.90 -15.03 0.90
C TYR A 246 -5.01 -13.55 1.23
N ILE A 247 -5.83 -13.18 2.18
CA ILE A 247 -6.03 -11.83 2.67
C ILE A 247 -5.60 -11.78 4.12
N LEU A 248 -4.55 -11.01 4.43
CA LEU A 248 -3.90 -11.01 5.74
C LEU A 248 -3.97 -9.61 6.36
N GLY A 249 -4.59 -9.49 7.53
CA GLY A 249 -4.64 -8.25 8.31
C GLY A 249 -5.29 -7.06 7.59
N TYR A 250 -6.26 -7.32 6.70
CA TYR A 250 -6.93 -6.28 5.93
C TYR A 250 -8.25 -5.86 6.57
N SER A 251 -8.44 -4.56 6.73
CA SER A 251 -9.61 -3.98 7.40
C SER A 251 -10.87 -3.86 6.54
N PHE A 252 -10.78 -4.14 5.24
CA PHE A 252 -11.85 -3.98 4.24
C PHE A 252 -12.43 -2.55 4.15
N ARG A 253 -11.58 -1.53 4.35
CA ARG A 253 -11.99 -0.11 4.27
C ARG A 253 -11.77 0.50 2.88
N ASP A 254 -10.96 -0.09 2.02
CA ASP A 254 -10.62 0.44 0.70
C ASP A 254 -11.58 -0.10 -0.36
N GLU A 255 -12.57 0.70 -0.73
CA GLU A 255 -13.66 0.34 -1.64
C GLU A 255 -13.15 -0.27 -2.96
N HIS A 256 -12.18 0.38 -3.62
CA HIS A 256 -11.62 -0.08 -4.89
C HIS A 256 -10.92 -1.44 -4.80
N ILE A 257 -10.38 -1.81 -3.65
CA ILE A 257 -9.81 -3.14 -3.39
C ILE A 257 -10.94 -4.15 -3.15
N ASN A 258 -11.94 -3.76 -2.36
CA ASN A 258 -13.10 -4.59 -2.08
C ASN A 258 -13.87 -4.94 -3.36
N ASP A 259 -14.05 -3.98 -4.26
CA ASP A 259 -14.71 -4.18 -5.57
C ASP A 259 -14.02 -5.26 -6.40
N ALA A 260 -12.69 -5.20 -6.51
CA ALA A 260 -11.92 -6.18 -7.26
C ALA A 260 -12.00 -7.58 -6.65
N ILE A 261 -11.92 -7.70 -5.32
CA ILE A 261 -12.10 -8.98 -4.60
C ILE A 261 -13.52 -9.51 -4.80
N SER A 262 -14.54 -8.66 -4.65
CA SER A 262 -15.94 -9.02 -4.87
C SER A 262 -16.18 -9.54 -6.28
N GLU A 263 -15.60 -8.90 -7.29
CA GLU A 263 -15.68 -9.32 -8.69
C GLU A 263 -15.03 -10.69 -8.91
N ARG A 264 -13.85 -10.95 -8.31
CA ARG A 264 -13.18 -12.26 -8.34
C ARG A 264 -14.07 -13.37 -7.78
N LEU A 265 -14.72 -13.11 -6.65
CA LEU A 265 -15.63 -14.07 -6.03
C LEU A 265 -16.89 -14.32 -6.89
N LYS A 266 -17.41 -13.28 -7.57
CA LYS A 266 -18.54 -13.40 -8.51
C LYS A 266 -18.17 -14.23 -9.75
N ILE A 267 -16.98 -13.99 -10.33
CA ILE A 267 -16.45 -14.77 -11.47
C ILE A 267 -16.35 -16.25 -11.10
N GLY A 268 -15.76 -16.58 -9.95
CA GLY A 268 -15.60 -17.96 -9.50
C GLY A 268 -16.89 -18.73 -9.31
N ARG A 269 -18.02 -18.04 -9.13
CA ARG A 269 -19.36 -18.62 -8.93
C ARG A 269 -20.22 -18.64 -10.18
N GLY A 270 -19.74 -18.07 -11.29
CA GLY A 270 -20.44 -18.06 -12.57
C GLY A 270 -20.53 -19.46 -13.21
N LYS A 271 -21.49 -19.70 -14.13
CA LYS A 271 -21.67 -20.99 -14.80
C LYS A 271 -20.42 -21.52 -15.52
N ASN A 272 -19.56 -20.62 -16.00
CA ASN A 272 -18.30 -20.92 -16.68
C ASN A 272 -17.11 -20.31 -15.93
N GLY A 273 -17.28 -20.03 -14.64
CA GLY A 273 -16.27 -19.35 -13.84
C GLY A 273 -15.17 -20.28 -13.38
N VAL A 274 -13.99 -19.71 -13.14
CA VAL A 274 -12.85 -20.41 -12.52
C VAL A 274 -12.91 -20.14 -11.01
N PRO A 275 -13.34 -21.11 -10.18
CA PRO A 275 -13.39 -20.91 -8.74
C PRO A 275 -11.99 -20.75 -8.16
N LEU A 276 -11.88 -20.05 -7.04
CA LEU A 276 -10.66 -20.09 -6.24
C LEU A 276 -10.46 -21.50 -5.68
N LYS A 277 -9.29 -22.08 -5.89
CA LYS A 277 -8.89 -23.35 -5.26
C LYS A 277 -8.76 -23.18 -3.76
N ARG A 278 -8.27 -21.99 -3.32
CA ARG A 278 -8.12 -21.62 -1.92
C ARG A 278 -8.48 -20.15 -1.72
N PHE A 279 -9.26 -19.89 -0.68
CA PHE A 279 -9.59 -18.53 -0.24
C PHE A 279 -9.50 -18.47 1.27
N VAL A 280 -8.61 -17.62 1.79
CA VAL A 280 -8.33 -17.53 3.23
C VAL A 280 -8.27 -16.06 3.65
N ILE A 281 -8.92 -15.73 4.74
CA ILE A 281 -8.90 -14.41 5.37
C ILE A 281 -8.36 -14.58 6.79
N VAL A 282 -7.25 -13.93 7.08
CA VAL A 282 -6.57 -14.00 8.38
C VAL A 282 -6.65 -12.66 9.07
N ASP A 283 -7.11 -12.66 10.31
CA ASP A 283 -7.09 -11.50 11.19
C ASP A 283 -6.85 -11.96 12.64
N TYR A 284 -6.65 -11.02 13.54
CA TYR A 284 -6.52 -11.29 14.96
C TYR A 284 -7.76 -10.78 15.71
N LYS A 285 -8.58 -11.72 16.21
CA LYS A 285 -9.79 -11.43 16.99
C LYS A 285 -9.88 -12.42 18.15
N THR A 286 -9.89 -11.91 19.37
CA THR A 286 -9.78 -12.74 20.59
C THR A 286 -11.10 -13.33 21.05
N ASP A 287 -12.21 -12.69 20.76
CA ASP A 287 -13.54 -13.13 21.21
C ASP A 287 -14.52 -13.34 20.04
N GLU A 288 -15.55 -14.10 20.33
CA GLU A 288 -16.53 -14.53 19.34
C GLU A 288 -17.37 -13.37 18.79
N GLU A 289 -17.65 -12.36 19.58
CA GLU A 289 -18.42 -11.18 19.17
C GLU A 289 -17.62 -10.36 18.14
N GLN A 290 -16.32 -10.15 18.37
CA GLN A 290 -15.43 -9.48 17.42
C GLN A 290 -15.29 -10.28 16.12
N GLN A 291 -15.22 -11.60 16.19
CA GLN A 291 -15.15 -12.48 15.04
C GLN A 291 -16.41 -12.39 14.18
N GLU A 292 -17.59 -12.48 14.78
CA GLU A 292 -18.87 -12.37 14.07
C GLU A 292 -19.07 -10.98 13.47
N LYS A 293 -18.68 -9.93 14.20
CA LYS A 293 -18.70 -8.58 13.68
C LYS A 293 -17.79 -8.45 12.46
N PHE A 294 -16.56 -8.96 12.52
CA PHE A 294 -15.63 -8.93 11.40
C PHE A 294 -16.17 -9.66 10.17
N ILE A 295 -16.75 -10.87 10.35
CA ILE A 295 -17.41 -11.61 9.26
C ILE A 295 -18.54 -10.78 8.64
N HIS A 296 -19.33 -10.09 9.47
CA HIS A 296 -20.40 -9.22 9.00
C HIS A 296 -19.83 -8.06 8.17
N ASP A 297 -18.79 -7.39 8.67
CA ASP A 297 -18.15 -6.25 8.02
C ASP A 297 -17.53 -6.65 6.67
N VAL A 298 -16.84 -7.80 6.60
CA VAL A 298 -16.31 -8.37 5.35
C VAL A 298 -17.42 -8.62 4.33
N ASN A 299 -18.50 -9.26 4.74
CA ASN A 299 -19.63 -9.53 3.84
C ASN A 299 -20.29 -8.24 3.32
N THR A 300 -20.34 -7.22 4.15
CA THR A 300 -20.88 -5.90 3.80
C THR A 300 -19.96 -5.19 2.83
N ALA A 301 -18.67 -5.14 3.13
CA ALA A 301 -17.66 -4.49 2.31
C ALA A 301 -17.50 -5.13 0.91
N LEU A 302 -17.69 -6.45 0.81
CA LEU A 302 -17.66 -7.19 -0.45
C LEU A 302 -19.04 -7.28 -1.13
N GLU A 303 -20.07 -6.60 -0.61
CA GLU A 303 -21.44 -6.60 -1.14
C GLU A 303 -22.01 -8.01 -1.40
N LEU A 304 -21.73 -8.95 -0.51
CA LEU A 304 -22.14 -10.34 -0.69
C LEU A 304 -23.62 -10.55 -0.30
N GLY A 305 -24.41 -11.01 -1.24
CA GLY A 305 -25.83 -11.33 -1.04
C GLY A 305 -26.06 -12.57 -0.15
N LYS A 306 -27.29 -12.79 0.30
CA LYS A 306 -27.64 -13.91 1.21
C LYS A 306 -27.14 -15.29 0.77
N LYS A 307 -27.11 -15.57 -0.53
CA LYS A 307 -26.67 -16.87 -1.11
C LYS A 307 -25.15 -16.98 -1.28
N THR A 308 -24.44 -15.85 -1.23
CA THR A 308 -23.00 -15.75 -1.48
C THR A 308 -22.24 -15.32 -0.25
N ARG A 309 -22.94 -15.14 0.87
CA ARG A 309 -22.36 -14.70 2.13
C ARG A 309 -21.35 -15.71 2.65
N LEU A 310 -20.19 -15.22 3.05
CA LEU A 310 -19.16 -16.01 3.72
C LEU A 310 -19.57 -16.26 5.17
N LYS A 311 -19.31 -17.47 5.63
CA LYS A 311 -19.67 -17.89 6.98
C LYS A 311 -18.46 -18.49 7.69
N ARG A 312 -18.52 -18.53 9.02
CA ARG A 312 -17.47 -19.10 9.85
C ARG A 312 -17.23 -20.59 9.53
N GLU A 313 -18.31 -21.34 9.34
CA GLU A 313 -18.27 -22.75 9.02
C GLU A 313 -17.66 -23.09 7.66
N ASP A 314 -17.54 -22.12 6.75
CA ASP A 314 -16.87 -22.31 5.45
C ASP A 314 -15.36 -22.56 5.60
N GLY A 315 -14.79 -22.33 6.80
CA GLY A 315 -13.38 -22.53 7.09
C GLY A 315 -12.44 -21.55 6.38
N ILE A 316 -12.99 -20.42 5.92
CA ILE A 316 -12.27 -19.36 5.21
C ILE A 316 -11.53 -18.45 6.20
N PHE A 317 -12.09 -18.24 7.39
CA PHE A 317 -11.58 -17.30 8.37
C PHE A 317 -10.63 -17.94 9.38
N ILE A 318 -9.49 -17.28 9.61
CA ILE A 318 -8.50 -17.59 10.64
C ILE A 318 -8.39 -16.38 11.56
N PHE A 319 -8.67 -16.54 12.85
CA PHE A 319 -8.72 -15.45 13.81
C PHE A 319 -7.56 -15.43 14.81
N THR A 320 -6.63 -16.34 14.68
CA THR A 320 -5.46 -16.47 15.56
C THR A 320 -4.26 -15.63 15.14
N GLY A 321 -4.41 -14.85 14.06
CA GLY A 321 -3.37 -14.02 13.49
C GLY A 321 -2.50 -14.72 12.45
N VAL A 322 -1.58 -13.97 11.85
CA VAL A 322 -0.77 -14.46 10.72
C VAL A 322 0.27 -15.50 11.14
N ASP A 323 0.72 -15.49 12.38
CA ASP A 323 1.77 -16.41 12.86
C ASP A 323 1.28 -17.86 12.99
N SER A 324 -0.02 -18.08 13.10
CA SER A 324 -0.62 -19.42 13.14
C SER A 324 -1.07 -19.96 11.78
N ILE A 325 -0.82 -19.23 10.70
CA ILE A 325 -1.30 -19.59 9.35
C ILE A 325 -0.72 -20.93 8.88
N GLU A 326 0.54 -21.23 9.22
CA GLU A 326 1.21 -22.47 8.83
C GLU A 326 0.49 -23.71 9.40
N GLU A 327 0.18 -23.71 10.69
CA GLU A 327 -0.47 -24.84 11.38
C GLU A 327 -1.85 -25.15 10.79
N ILE A 328 -2.61 -24.08 10.45
CA ILE A 328 -3.99 -24.23 9.98
C ILE A 328 -4.06 -24.68 8.53
N ILE A 329 -3.12 -24.25 7.68
CA ILE A 329 -3.11 -24.66 6.27
C ILE A 329 -2.62 -26.09 6.11
N GLN A 330 -1.62 -26.53 6.89
CA GLN A 330 -1.15 -27.91 6.87
C GLN A 330 -2.20 -28.92 7.31
N VAL A 331 -3.09 -28.56 8.23
CA VAL A 331 -4.18 -29.46 8.69
C VAL A 331 -5.28 -29.63 7.63
N LYS A 332 -5.38 -28.71 6.65
CA LYS A 332 -6.42 -28.72 5.61
C LYS A 332 -5.95 -29.21 4.24
N SER A 333 -4.66 -29.50 4.09
CA SER A 333 -4.07 -30.12 2.88
C SER A 333 -4.02 -31.64 3.00
#